data_2be4389454d27d77666615ce96777ea1
#
_entry.id   2be4389454d27d77666615ce96777ea1
#
_cell.length_a   1.000
_cell.length_b   1.000
_cell.length_c   1.000
_cell.angle_alpha   90.00
_cell.angle_beta   90.00
_cell.angle_gamma   90.00
#
_symmetry.space_group_name_H-M   'P 1'
#
loop_
_entity.id
_entity.type
_entity.pdbx_description
1 polymer ?
#
loop_
_entity_poly.entity_id
_entity_poly.type
_entity_poly.pdbx_seq_one_letter_code
_entity_poly.pdbx_strand_id
1 'polypeptide(L)'
;MAINSEIKDIMEKDGVLFDVAEKVEYKRELNAEEKEIAEISDAWCREIGKSGKDPECTIAEFINRTVNEEIYNAPDELLDQIFNRGSIGEFDDTEGTKDIKNTLVAHEAAKGGTVDRSYIDISVIKPTWKNRQVETDISYVDLRRNGFKSVATLTTFMKEACQNALFFDALSMADAAVTGGEQLIAVDGTTPTLEAMDALSLYLNDRGDDNVIITLNKYAQAIRRMPNFAQYLSSTMKDDFNRYGLVKTYDGIGVAGISGAKKTGNGSLLLPDKRIYGIADKIGTLDMKGEIHTYQDMNNQNEKVHIMLKDFAYGFMLTHIENFAKVTLR
;
A
#
# COMPACT_ATOMS: atom_id res chain seq x y z
N MET A 1 -21.41 33.45 -0.78
CA MET A 1 -22.43 32.63 -1.47
C MET A 1 -21.97 32.17 -2.85
N ALA A 2 -21.41 33.00 -3.74
CA ALA A 2 -20.95 32.57 -5.07
C ALA A 2 -19.84 31.54 -5.03
N ILE A 3 -18.79 31.74 -4.24
CA ILE A 3 -17.62 30.84 -4.14
C ILE A 3 -18.02 29.44 -3.67
N ASN A 4 -18.98 29.31 -2.74
CA ASN A 4 -19.40 27.98 -2.25
C ASN A 4 -20.16 27.17 -3.30
N SER A 5 -20.95 27.81 -4.17
CA SER A 5 -21.62 27.11 -5.29
C SER A 5 -20.63 26.68 -6.36
N GLU A 6 -19.64 27.52 -6.69
CA GLU A 6 -18.60 27.20 -7.66
C GLU A 6 -17.72 26.03 -7.19
N ILE A 7 -17.32 26.03 -5.91
CA ILE A 7 -16.58 24.91 -5.32
C ILE A 7 -17.39 23.61 -5.33
N LYS A 8 -18.69 23.68 -5.04
CA LYS A 8 -19.56 22.51 -5.09
C LYS A 8 -19.62 21.91 -6.50
N ASP A 9 -19.80 22.76 -7.50
CA ASP A 9 -19.82 22.35 -8.90
C ASP A 9 -18.46 21.72 -9.35
N ILE A 10 -17.35 22.21 -8.78
CA ILE A 10 -16.01 21.64 -9.02
C ILE A 10 -15.85 20.31 -8.31
N MET A 11 -16.31 20.19 -7.07
CA MET A 11 -16.27 18.94 -6.29
C MET A 11 -17.14 17.82 -6.88
N GLU A 12 -18.22 18.18 -7.60
CA GLU A 12 -19.08 17.21 -8.28
C GLU A 12 -18.45 16.64 -9.57
N LYS A 13 -17.36 17.26 -10.06
CA LYS A 13 -16.59 16.73 -11.20
C LYS A 13 -15.53 15.77 -10.68
N ASP A 14 -15.74 14.48 -10.87
CA ASP A 14 -14.85 13.42 -10.40
C ASP A 14 -13.38 13.62 -10.84
N GLY A 15 -12.47 13.49 -9.92
CA GLY A 15 -11.01 13.46 -10.14
C GLY A 15 -10.33 14.80 -10.45
N VAL A 16 -11.01 15.78 -11.02
CA VAL A 16 -10.40 17.04 -11.50
C VAL A 16 -9.73 17.83 -10.38
N LEU A 17 -10.42 17.93 -9.23
CA LEU A 17 -9.90 18.70 -8.10
C LEU A 17 -8.68 18.05 -7.47
N PHE A 18 -8.61 16.73 -7.52
CA PHE A 18 -7.47 15.97 -7.06
C PHE A 18 -6.24 16.18 -7.95
N ASP A 19 -6.38 16.05 -9.26
CA ASP A 19 -5.30 16.29 -10.22
C ASP A 19 -4.72 17.71 -10.06
N VAL A 20 -5.60 18.70 -9.82
CA VAL A 20 -5.18 20.07 -9.53
C VAL A 20 -4.43 20.16 -8.20
N ALA A 21 -4.91 19.50 -7.13
CA ALA A 21 -4.27 19.49 -5.84
C ALA A 21 -2.86 18.87 -5.91
N GLU A 22 -2.73 17.73 -6.57
CA GLU A 22 -1.43 17.06 -6.79
C GLU A 22 -0.47 17.95 -7.57
N LYS A 23 -0.91 18.56 -8.66
CA LYS A 23 -0.09 19.47 -9.46
C LYS A 23 0.35 20.71 -8.67
N VAL A 24 -0.53 21.27 -7.85
CA VAL A 24 -0.23 22.41 -6.98
C VAL A 24 0.83 22.04 -5.94
N GLU A 25 0.72 20.86 -5.33
CA GLU A 25 1.68 20.40 -4.34
C GLU A 25 3.06 20.15 -4.94
N TYR A 26 3.12 19.39 -6.01
CA TYR A 26 4.38 19.05 -6.70
C TYR A 26 4.89 20.13 -7.64
N LYS A 27 4.26 21.33 -7.66
CA LYS A 27 4.61 22.47 -8.49
C LYS A 27 4.70 22.12 -9.99
N ARG A 28 3.81 21.28 -10.48
CA ARG A 28 3.68 20.94 -11.88
C ARG A 28 2.98 22.07 -12.64
N GLU A 29 3.14 22.10 -13.96
CA GLU A 29 2.46 23.09 -14.81
C GLU A 29 0.95 22.79 -14.85
N LEU A 30 0.15 23.85 -14.63
CA LEU A 30 -1.30 23.82 -14.70
C LEU A 30 -1.75 24.38 -16.07
N ASN A 31 -2.76 23.76 -16.67
CA ASN A 31 -3.45 24.32 -17.84
C ASN A 31 -4.34 25.50 -17.44
N ALA A 32 -5.06 26.13 -18.40
CA ALA A 32 -5.86 27.31 -18.14
C ALA A 32 -7.07 27.02 -17.21
N GLU A 33 -7.76 25.91 -17.42
CA GLU A 33 -8.89 25.48 -16.60
C GLU A 33 -8.46 25.09 -15.19
N GLU A 34 -7.35 24.37 -15.08
CA GLU A 34 -6.77 23.98 -13.79
C GLU A 34 -6.31 25.19 -12.95
N LYS A 35 -5.82 26.25 -13.59
CA LYS A 35 -5.48 27.50 -12.92
C LYS A 35 -6.70 28.18 -12.34
N GLU A 36 -7.79 28.25 -13.10
CA GLU A 36 -9.05 28.81 -12.65
C GLU A 36 -9.59 28.03 -11.42
N ILE A 37 -9.58 26.71 -11.49
CA ILE A 37 -9.97 25.83 -10.37
C ILE A 37 -9.09 26.06 -9.14
N ALA A 38 -7.77 26.17 -9.33
CA ALA A 38 -6.84 26.43 -8.24
C ALA A 38 -7.06 27.80 -7.60
N GLU A 39 -7.36 28.85 -8.38
CA GLU A 39 -7.67 30.20 -7.88
C GLU A 39 -8.97 30.22 -7.07
N ILE A 40 -10.04 29.58 -7.55
CA ILE A 40 -11.33 29.46 -6.84
C ILE A 40 -11.13 28.72 -5.53
N SER A 41 -10.42 27.57 -5.57
CA SER A 41 -10.12 26.75 -4.39
C SER A 41 -9.24 27.50 -3.37
N ASP A 42 -8.27 28.29 -3.84
CA ASP A 42 -7.43 29.12 -2.98
C ASP A 42 -8.24 30.23 -2.29
N ALA A 43 -9.13 30.90 -3.01
CA ALA A 43 -10.02 31.92 -2.46
C ALA A 43 -10.96 31.32 -1.38
N TRP A 44 -11.50 30.15 -1.64
CA TRP A 44 -12.35 29.42 -0.69
C TRP A 44 -11.59 29.06 0.60
N CYS A 45 -10.40 28.46 0.50
CA CYS A 45 -9.58 28.11 1.67
C CYS A 45 -9.22 29.35 2.50
N ARG A 46 -8.89 30.47 1.84
CA ARG A 46 -8.57 31.74 2.53
C ARG A 46 -9.80 32.34 3.23
N GLU A 47 -10.99 32.17 2.67
CA GLU A 47 -12.23 32.62 3.29
C GLU A 47 -12.55 31.83 4.56
N ILE A 48 -12.38 30.50 4.54
CA ILE A 48 -12.50 29.64 5.73
C ILE A 48 -11.53 30.11 6.82
N GLY A 49 -10.26 30.32 6.49
CA GLY A 49 -9.25 30.78 7.42
C GLY A 49 -9.54 32.17 8.01
N LYS A 50 -10.32 33.04 7.32
CA LYS A 50 -10.71 34.37 7.80
C LYS A 50 -11.96 34.34 8.64
N SER A 51 -12.97 33.60 8.21
CA SER A 51 -14.31 33.59 8.83
C SER A 51 -14.36 32.74 10.09
N GLY A 52 -13.57 31.66 10.16
CA GLY A 52 -13.64 30.66 11.23
C GLY A 52 -15.04 30.03 11.35
N LYS A 53 -15.83 30.06 10.28
CA LYS A 53 -17.16 29.45 10.20
C LYS A 53 -17.10 28.22 9.32
N ASP A 54 -17.88 27.24 9.69
CA ASP A 54 -18.06 26.02 8.89
C ASP A 54 -18.73 26.39 7.55
N PRO A 55 -18.07 26.13 6.42
CA PRO A 55 -18.63 26.40 5.10
C PRO A 55 -19.66 25.34 4.71
N GLU A 56 -20.53 25.65 3.73
CA GLU A 56 -21.45 24.67 3.15
C GLU A 56 -20.72 23.49 2.52
N CYS A 57 -19.56 23.75 1.86
CA CYS A 57 -18.64 22.72 1.40
C CYS A 57 -17.45 22.66 2.35
N THR A 58 -17.24 21.52 2.97
CA THR A 58 -16.21 21.38 4.00
C THR A 58 -14.88 20.89 3.43
N ILE A 59 -13.77 21.25 4.09
CA ILE A 59 -12.46 20.69 3.77
C ILE A 59 -12.48 19.17 3.93
N ALA A 60 -13.22 18.67 4.93
CA ALA A 60 -13.40 17.24 5.15
C ALA A 60 -14.08 16.55 3.96
N GLU A 61 -15.08 17.16 3.34
CA GLU A 61 -15.72 16.60 2.14
C GLU A 61 -14.74 16.50 0.96
N PHE A 62 -13.93 17.54 0.76
CA PHE A 62 -12.87 17.51 -0.25
C PHE A 62 -11.89 16.37 0.00
N ILE A 63 -11.37 16.26 1.23
CA ILE A 63 -10.41 15.19 1.60
C ILE A 63 -11.07 13.83 1.45
N ASN A 64 -12.31 13.67 1.88
CA ASN A 64 -13.04 12.39 1.80
C ASN A 64 -13.15 11.89 0.36
N ARG A 65 -13.58 12.74 -0.57
CA ARG A 65 -13.69 12.36 -1.98
C ARG A 65 -12.34 12.00 -2.57
N THR A 66 -11.31 12.81 -2.32
CA THR A 66 -9.95 12.58 -2.81
C THR A 66 -9.35 11.29 -2.28
N VAL A 67 -9.44 11.07 -0.97
CA VAL A 67 -8.81 9.89 -0.31
C VAL A 67 -9.54 8.61 -0.69
N ASN A 68 -10.87 8.62 -0.76
CA ASN A 68 -11.63 7.45 -1.18
C ASN A 68 -11.29 7.05 -2.62
N GLU A 69 -11.31 7.99 -3.56
CA GLU A 69 -10.98 7.68 -4.96
C GLU A 69 -9.60 7.05 -5.09
N GLU A 70 -8.60 7.59 -4.41
CA GLU A 70 -7.24 7.13 -4.54
C GLU A 70 -6.91 5.84 -3.77
N ILE A 71 -7.51 5.63 -2.60
CA ILE A 71 -7.22 4.42 -1.83
C ILE A 71 -7.99 3.22 -2.40
N TYR A 72 -9.24 3.43 -2.83
CA TYR A 72 -10.08 2.34 -3.33
C TYR A 72 -9.90 2.07 -4.82
N ASN A 73 -9.73 3.11 -5.63
CA ASN A 73 -9.75 3.00 -7.09
C ASN A 73 -8.36 3.07 -7.74
N ALA A 74 -7.38 3.74 -7.09
CA ALA A 74 -6.05 3.84 -7.65
C ALA A 74 -5.29 2.50 -7.50
N PRO A 75 -4.64 2.00 -8.56
CA PRO A 75 -3.82 0.81 -8.48
C PRO A 75 -2.59 1.08 -7.61
N ASP A 76 -2.35 0.24 -6.63
CA ASP A 76 -1.07 0.12 -5.95
C ASP A 76 -0.36 -1.10 -6.54
N GLU A 77 0.58 -0.86 -7.46
CA GLU A 77 1.26 -1.92 -8.22
C GLU A 77 1.84 -3.02 -7.32
N LEU A 78 2.39 -2.65 -6.15
CA LEU A 78 2.96 -3.61 -5.22
C LEU A 78 1.91 -4.42 -4.48
N LEU A 79 0.85 -3.78 -3.97
CA LEU A 79 -0.22 -4.49 -3.27
C LEU A 79 -1.01 -5.37 -4.22
N ASP A 80 -1.20 -4.93 -5.47
CA ASP A 80 -1.91 -5.70 -6.51
C ASP A 80 -1.11 -6.91 -7.00
N GLN A 81 0.21 -6.88 -6.89
CA GLN A 81 1.06 -8.06 -7.11
C GLN A 81 0.94 -9.07 -5.96
N ILE A 82 0.74 -8.60 -4.73
CA ILE A 82 0.72 -9.43 -3.53
C ILE A 82 -0.67 -10.01 -3.24
N PHE A 83 -1.73 -9.18 -3.43
CA PHE A 83 -3.10 -9.52 -3.06
C PHE A 83 -4.08 -9.33 -4.21
N ASN A 84 -5.14 -10.13 -4.21
CA ASN A 84 -6.34 -9.80 -4.96
C ASN A 84 -7.15 -8.79 -4.16
N ARG A 85 -7.53 -7.66 -4.78
CA ARG A 85 -8.38 -6.66 -4.12
C ARG A 85 -9.85 -7.02 -4.26
N GLY A 86 -10.58 -6.82 -3.17
CA GLY A 86 -12.03 -6.90 -3.10
C GLY A 86 -12.60 -5.71 -2.33
N SER A 87 -13.89 -5.47 -2.46
CA SER A 87 -14.62 -4.53 -1.62
C SER A 87 -15.88 -5.19 -1.08
N ILE A 88 -16.20 -4.90 0.16
CA ILE A 88 -17.35 -5.45 0.88
C ILE A 88 -18.15 -4.27 1.44
N GLY A 89 -19.48 -4.33 1.36
CA GLY A 89 -20.33 -3.30 1.95
C GLY A 89 -20.11 -3.17 3.46
N GLU A 90 -20.33 -1.97 3.99
CA GLU A 90 -20.09 -1.65 5.42
C GLU A 90 -20.84 -2.60 6.37
N PHE A 91 -22.06 -2.97 6.00
CA PHE A 91 -22.95 -3.81 6.82
C PHE A 91 -23.01 -5.27 6.35
N ASP A 92 -22.23 -5.63 5.33
CA ASP A 92 -22.22 -6.99 4.85
C ASP A 92 -21.41 -7.90 5.78
N ASP A 93 -21.95 -9.08 6.03
CA ASP A 93 -21.24 -10.13 6.77
C ASP A 93 -20.14 -10.71 5.87
N THR A 94 -18.94 -10.78 6.43
CA THR A 94 -17.83 -11.43 5.76
C THR A 94 -17.99 -12.94 5.80
N GLU A 95 -18.45 -13.49 4.68
CA GLU A 95 -18.33 -14.91 4.44
C GLU A 95 -16.85 -15.25 4.25
N GLY A 96 -16.36 -16.22 5.03
CA GLY A 96 -14.98 -16.69 4.84
C GLY A 96 -14.85 -17.33 3.46
N THR A 97 -13.71 -17.12 2.82
CA THR A 97 -13.38 -17.80 1.56
C THR A 97 -13.07 -19.27 1.82
N LYS A 98 -13.62 -20.17 1.01
CA LYS A 98 -13.26 -21.58 1.08
C LYS A 98 -11.91 -21.78 0.42
N ASP A 99 -10.91 -22.17 1.20
CA ASP A 99 -9.65 -22.67 0.70
C ASP A 99 -9.81 -24.16 0.40
N ILE A 100 -9.69 -24.53 -0.88
CA ILE A 100 -9.86 -25.90 -1.35
C ILE A 100 -8.49 -26.42 -1.78
N LYS A 101 -7.90 -27.29 -0.98
CA LYS A 101 -6.64 -27.94 -1.31
C LYS A 101 -6.88 -29.28 -1.96
N ASN A 102 -6.31 -29.47 -3.14
CA ASN A 102 -6.35 -30.76 -3.83
C ASN A 102 -5.37 -31.72 -3.17
N THR A 103 -5.88 -32.58 -2.29
CA THR A 103 -5.12 -33.65 -1.65
C THR A 103 -5.44 -35.03 -2.24
N LEU A 104 -6.04 -35.05 -3.45
CA LEU A 104 -6.36 -36.29 -4.15
C LEU A 104 -5.07 -36.98 -4.63
N VAL A 105 -4.95 -38.26 -4.29
CA VAL A 105 -3.83 -39.12 -4.72
C VAL A 105 -4.37 -40.23 -5.60
N ALA A 106 -3.75 -40.40 -6.76
CA ALA A 106 -4.03 -41.56 -7.61
C ALA A 106 -3.22 -42.77 -7.10
N HIS A 107 -3.92 -43.78 -6.69
CA HIS A 107 -3.32 -45.03 -6.21
C HIS A 107 -3.28 -46.09 -7.32
N GLU A 108 -2.16 -46.83 -7.39
CA GLU A 108 -2.08 -47.97 -8.25
C GLU A 108 -2.90 -49.16 -7.67
N ALA A 109 -3.81 -49.71 -8.46
CA ALA A 109 -4.62 -50.81 -8.02
C ALA A 109 -4.76 -51.88 -9.12
N ALA A 110 -4.81 -53.14 -8.73
CA ALA A 110 -5.17 -54.18 -9.63
C ALA A 110 -6.67 -54.07 -10.06
N LYS A 111 -6.97 -54.56 -11.26
CA LYS A 111 -8.33 -54.53 -11.79
C LYS A 111 -9.30 -55.21 -10.81
N GLY A 112 -10.24 -54.43 -10.22
CA GLY A 112 -11.18 -54.91 -9.20
C GLY A 112 -10.70 -54.83 -7.77
N GLY A 113 -9.49 -54.25 -7.50
CA GLY A 113 -8.99 -54.00 -6.15
C GLY A 113 -9.64 -52.76 -5.54
N THR A 114 -9.70 -52.73 -4.21
CA THR A 114 -10.07 -51.55 -3.41
C THR A 114 -8.89 -50.62 -3.26
N VAL A 115 -9.13 -49.32 -3.38
CA VAL A 115 -8.10 -48.26 -3.22
C VAL A 115 -8.46 -47.43 -1.99
N ASP A 116 -7.49 -46.94 -1.30
CA ASP A 116 -7.67 -45.97 -0.21
C ASP A 116 -8.34 -44.71 -0.76
N ARG A 117 -9.26 -44.15 0.03
CA ARG A 117 -9.98 -42.93 -0.36
C ARG A 117 -9.16 -41.72 0.01
N SER A 118 -8.92 -40.87 -0.96
CA SER A 118 -8.41 -39.52 -0.71
C SER A 118 -9.57 -38.51 -0.70
N TYR A 119 -9.42 -37.46 0.03
CA TYR A 119 -10.45 -36.42 0.22
C TYR A 119 -9.89 -35.07 -0.18
N ILE A 120 -10.78 -34.19 -0.63
CA ILE A 120 -10.44 -32.78 -0.83
C ILE A 120 -10.49 -32.10 0.53
N ASP A 121 -9.42 -31.44 0.91
CA ASP A 121 -9.38 -30.63 2.13
C ASP A 121 -10.06 -29.28 1.85
N ILE A 122 -11.06 -28.95 2.65
CA ILE A 122 -11.80 -27.70 2.54
C ILE A 122 -11.73 -26.99 3.89
N SER A 123 -11.04 -25.90 3.92
CA SER A 123 -11.00 -24.99 5.09
C SER A 123 -11.70 -23.67 4.77
N VAL A 124 -12.21 -23.00 5.80
CA VAL A 124 -12.81 -21.66 5.68
C VAL A 124 -11.88 -20.67 6.34
N ILE A 125 -11.28 -19.80 5.54
CA ILE A 125 -10.43 -18.73 6.00
C ILE A 125 -11.26 -17.47 6.14
N LYS A 126 -11.22 -16.84 7.31
CA LYS A 126 -11.91 -15.57 7.57
C LYS A 126 -10.92 -14.42 7.51
N PRO A 127 -11.33 -13.24 7.02
CA PRO A 127 -10.48 -12.07 7.00
C PRO A 127 -10.13 -11.59 8.41
N THR A 128 -8.90 -11.15 8.59
CA THR A 128 -8.47 -10.44 9.78
C THR A 128 -8.68 -8.95 9.57
N TRP A 129 -9.71 -8.40 10.19
CA TRP A 129 -10.09 -6.99 10.04
C TRP A 129 -9.23 -6.07 10.88
N LYS A 130 -8.89 -4.92 10.30
CA LYS A 130 -8.26 -3.79 10.97
C LYS A 130 -9.02 -2.52 10.61
N ASN A 131 -9.14 -1.62 11.58
CA ASN A 131 -9.68 -0.28 11.37
C ASN A 131 -8.59 0.73 11.77
N ARG A 132 -8.33 1.69 10.90
CA ARG A 132 -7.34 2.75 11.08
C ARG A 132 -8.02 4.11 11.02
N GLN A 133 -7.46 5.05 11.77
CA GLN A 133 -7.94 6.44 11.83
C GLN A 133 -6.75 7.37 11.74
N VAL A 134 -6.95 8.53 11.11
CA VAL A 134 -5.95 9.59 11.00
C VAL A 134 -6.59 10.89 11.47
N GLU A 135 -5.96 11.54 12.43
CA GLU A 135 -6.42 12.83 12.98
C GLU A 135 -5.32 13.86 12.81
N THR A 136 -5.68 15.07 12.42
CA THR A 136 -4.73 16.16 12.23
C THR A 136 -5.43 17.52 12.32
N ASP A 137 -4.63 18.57 12.53
CA ASP A 137 -5.09 19.94 12.59
C ASP A 137 -4.48 20.76 11.45
N ILE A 138 -5.28 21.69 10.89
CA ILE A 138 -4.79 22.74 10.02
C ILE A 138 -5.09 24.12 10.64
N SER A 139 -4.10 25.00 10.71
CA SER A 139 -4.31 26.30 11.32
C SER A 139 -4.99 27.28 10.38
N TYR A 140 -5.80 28.21 10.92
CA TYR A 140 -6.39 29.30 10.13
C TYR A 140 -5.31 30.20 9.53
N VAL A 141 -4.16 30.30 10.18
CA VAL A 141 -3.02 31.06 9.66
C VAL A 141 -2.46 30.42 8.40
N ASP A 142 -2.37 29.09 8.36
CA ASP A 142 -1.91 28.36 7.18
C ASP A 142 -2.92 28.46 6.03
N LEU A 143 -4.21 28.35 6.32
CA LEU A 143 -5.26 28.56 5.32
C LEU A 143 -5.22 29.97 4.74
N ARG A 144 -5.01 30.98 5.58
CA ARG A 144 -4.89 32.40 5.12
C ARG A 144 -3.65 32.65 4.27
N ARG A 145 -2.51 32.02 4.63
CA ARG A 145 -1.22 32.24 3.96
C ARG A 145 -1.10 31.43 2.68
N ASN A 146 -1.32 30.14 2.78
CA ASN A 146 -1.03 29.17 1.74
C ASN A 146 -2.28 28.70 0.99
N GLY A 147 -3.49 29.02 1.50
CA GLY A 147 -4.76 28.72 0.85
C GLY A 147 -4.90 27.22 0.52
N PHE A 148 -5.32 26.93 -0.69
CA PHE A 148 -5.58 25.58 -1.19
C PHE A 148 -4.36 24.65 -1.09
N LYS A 149 -3.14 25.18 -1.24
CA LYS A 149 -1.93 24.41 -1.12
C LYS A 149 -1.79 23.70 0.23
N SER A 150 -2.20 24.35 1.34
CA SER A 150 -2.16 23.71 2.67
C SER A 150 -3.10 22.51 2.75
N VAL A 151 -4.27 22.61 2.15
CA VAL A 151 -5.26 21.51 2.11
C VAL A 151 -4.75 20.38 1.23
N ALA A 152 -4.19 20.68 0.06
CA ALA A 152 -3.60 19.69 -0.84
C ALA A 152 -2.47 18.89 -0.17
N THR A 153 -1.52 19.60 0.46
CA THR A 153 -0.42 18.95 1.22
C THR A 153 -0.96 18.05 2.34
N LEU A 154 -1.97 18.52 3.06
CA LEU A 154 -2.58 17.72 4.13
C LEU A 154 -3.24 16.46 3.60
N THR A 155 -4.00 16.58 2.50
CA THR A 155 -4.66 15.45 1.85
C THR A 155 -3.65 14.39 1.41
N THR A 156 -2.55 14.82 0.78
CA THR A 156 -1.46 13.91 0.37
C THR A 156 -0.85 13.20 1.58
N PHE A 157 -0.60 13.90 2.69
CA PHE A 157 -0.04 13.26 3.89
C PHE A 157 -1.01 12.27 4.55
N MET A 158 -2.31 12.59 4.57
CA MET A 158 -3.32 11.66 5.08
C MET A 158 -3.42 10.40 4.22
N LYS A 159 -3.43 10.55 2.89
CA LYS A 159 -3.36 9.46 1.93
C LYS A 159 -2.13 8.58 2.14
N GLU A 160 -0.94 9.20 2.19
CA GLU A 160 0.31 8.47 2.42
C GLU A 160 0.29 7.71 3.77
N ALA A 161 -0.30 8.30 4.81
CA ALA A 161 -0.42 7.65 6.10
C ALA A 161 -1.31 6.39 6.02
N CYS A 162 -2.43 6.46 5.30
CA CYS A 162 -3.32 5.31 5.08
C CYS A 162 -2.64 4.21 4.25
N GLN A 163 -2.01 4.57 3.14
CA GLN A 163 -1.28 3.62 2.29
C GLN A 163 -0.12 2.95 3.03
N ASN A 164 0.65 3.72 3.79
CA ASN A 164 1.75 3.19 4.59
C ASN A 164 1.25 2.23 5.69
N ALA A 165 0.10 2.53 6.32
CA ALA A 165 -0.50 1.66 7.31
C ALA A 165 -0.98 0.35 6.69
N LEU A 166 -1.65 0.42 5.54
CA LEU A 166 -2.13 -0.74 4.79
C LEU A 166 -0.96 -1.66 4.39
N PHE A 167 0.08 -1.09 3.81
CA PHE A 167 1.26 -1.82 3.38
C PHE A 167 2.01 -2.48 4.55
N PHE A 168 2.20 -1.73 5.64
CA PHE A 168 2.83 -2.26 6.86
C PHE A 168 2.05 -3.43 7.44
N ASP A 169 0.72 -3.29 7.52
CA ASP A 169 -0.14 -4.32 8.08
C ASP A 169 -0.16 -5.59 7.21
N ALA A 170 -0.19 -5.44 5.88
CA ALA A 170 -0.12 -6.53 4.92
C ALA A 170 1.14 -7.37 5.10
N LEU A 171 2.30 -6.72 5.06
CA LEU A 171 3.57 -7.42 5.20
C LEU A 171 3.83 -7.96 6.61
N SER A 172 3.39 -7.24 7.64
CA SER A 172 3.52 -7.71 9.03
C SER A 172 2.72 -8.99 9.26
N MET A 173 1.54 -9.10 8.64
CA MET A 173 0.72 -10.29 8.76
C MET A 173 1.33 -11.48 8.01
N ALA A 174 1.85 -11.25 6.79
CA ALA A 174 2.55 -12.28 6.03
C ALA A 174 3.85 -12.72 6.75
N ASP A 175 4.62 -11.78 7.30
CA ASP A 175 5.82 -12.09 8.10
C ASP A 175 5.50 -12.94 9.32
N ALA A 176 4.43 -12.63 10.03
CA ALA A 176 4.00 -13.39 11.22
C ALA A 176 3.50 -14.79 10.89
N ALA A 177 2.91 -14.99 9.71
CA ALA A 177 2.39 -16.28 9.28
C ALA A 177 3.52 -17.29 8.96
N VAL A 178 4.68 -16.82 8.50
CA VAL A 178 5.82 -17.69 8.21
C VAL A 178 6.73 -17.83 9.44
N THR A 179 6.63 -18.95 10.13
CA THR A 179 7.42 -19.22 11.35
C THR A 179 8.55 -20.23 11.15
N GLY A 180 8.58 -20.94 10.03
CA GLY A 180 9.59 -21.99 9.76
C GLY A 180 9.43 -22.61 8.38
N GLY A 181 10.12 -23.74 8.16
CA GLY A 181 10.10 -24.48 6.89
C GLY A 181 11.01 -23.88 5.83
N GLU A 182 10.85 -24.29 4.59
CA GLU A 182 11.64 -23.84 3.42
C GLU A 182 11.42 -22.35 3.11
N GLN A 183 10.30 -21.77 3.60
CA GLN A 183 9.96 -20.38 3.45
C GLN A 183 10.82 -19.43 4.29
N LEU A 184 11.49 -19.95 5.32
CA LEU A 184 12.33 -19.19 6.23
C LEU A 184 13.80 -19.46 5.98
N ILE A 185 14.48 -18.55 5.29
CA ILE A 185 15.91 -18.62 5.01
C ILE A 185 16.62 -17.74 6.06
N ALA A 186 17.38 -18.38 6.95
CA ALA A 186 18.15 -17.66 7.97
C ALA A 186 19.61 -17.47 7.51
N VAL A 187 20.10 -16.24 7.65
CA VAL A 187 21.48 -15.87 7.31
C VAL A 187 22.16 -15.32 8.55
N ASP A 188 23.28 -15.87 8.90
CA ASP A 188 24.12 -15.35 9.98
C ASP A 188 24.96 -14.18 9.45
N GLY A 189 24.51 -12.96 9.74
CA GLY A 189 25.15 -11.74 9.29
C GLY A 189 24.16 -10.60 9.01
N THR A 190 24.70 -9.41 8.79
CA THR A 190 23.91 -8.18 8.56
C THR A 190 23.66 -7.89 7.08
N THR A 191 24.20 -8.71 6.18
CA THR A 191 24.09 -8.54 4.73
C THR A 191 23.60 -9.84 4.09
N PRO A 192 22.80 -9.77 3.03
CA PRO A 192 22.37 -10.96 2.30
C PRO A 192 23.58 -11.68 1.68
N THR A 193 23.52 -12.99 1.62
CA THR A 193 24.51 -13.84 0.95
C THR A 193 23.97 -14.33 -0.39
N LEU A 194 24.87 -14.67 -1.32
CA LEU A 194 24.48 -15.19 -2.62
C LEU A 194 23.66 -16.49 -2.47
N GLU A 195 24.10 -17.39 -1.62
CA GLU A 195 23.40 -18.66 -1.34
C GLU A 195 21.97 -18.46 -0.87
N ALA A 196 21.75 -17.46 0.01
CA ALA A 196 20.41 -17.17 0.52
C ALA A 196 19.50 -16.53 -0.54
N MET A 197 20.06 -15.70 -1.40
CA MET A 197 19.31 -15.09 -2.49
C MET A 197 18.99 -16.10 -3.60
N ASP A 198 19.92 -17.01 -3.91
CA ASP A 198 19.69 -18.09 -4.86
C ASP A 198 18.64 -19.08 -4.33
N ALA A 199 18.70 -19.42 -3.05
CA ALA A 199 17.67 -20.25 -2.41
C ALA A 199 16.29 -19.57 -2.44
N LEU A 200 16.23 -18.25 -2.23
CA LEU A 200 15.00 -17.49 -2.34
C LEU A 200 14.47 -17.48 -3.79
N SER A 201 15.33 -17.21 -4.76
CA SER A 201 14.99 -17.21 -6.18
C SER A 201 14.48 -18.59 -6.64
N LEU A 202 15.16 -19.66 -6.27
CA LEU A 202 14.74 -21.02 -6.58
C LEU A 202 13.37 -21.34 -5.98
N TYR A 203 13.17 -20.97 -4.70
CA TYR A 203 11.88 -21.15 -4.03
C TYR A 203 10.74 -20.46 -4.75
N LEU A 204 10.96 -19.21 -5.20
CA LEU A 204 9.92 -18.42 -5.88
C LEU A 204 9.63 -18.97 -7.27
N ASN A 205 10.65 -19.29 -8.05
CA ASN A 205 10.49 -19.79 -9.42
C ASN A 205 9.80 -21.17 -9.48
N ASP A 206 9.88 -21.96 -8.40
CA ASP A 206 9.15 -23.22 -8.30
C ASP A 206 7.63 -23.05 -8.07
N ARG A 207 7.18 -21.84 -7.69
CA ARG A 207 5.81 -21.58 -7.23
C ARG A 207 5.01 -20.63 -8.09
N GLY A 208 5.65 -19.78 -8.85
CA GLY A 208 4.95 -18.80 -9.69
C GLY A 208 5.84 -18.11 -10.71
N ASP A 209 5.20 -17.42 -11.64
CA ASP A 209 5.87 -16.69 -12.71
C ASP A 209 5.93 -15.16 -12.42
N ASP A 210 4.98 -14.62 -11.63
CA ASP A 210 4.91 -13.21 -11.23
C ASP A 210 5.63 -12.95 -9.90
N ASN A 211 6.94 -13.19 -9.91
CA ASN A 211 7.76 -13.13 -8.71
C ASN A 211 8.24 -11.70 -8.41
N VAL A 212 8.20 -11.32 -7.13
CA VAL A 212 8.76 -10.05 -6.64
C VAL A 212 9.54 -10.22 -5.35
N ILE A 213 10.67 -9.53 -5.25
CA ILE A 213 11.46 -9.43 -4.02
C ILE A 213 11.27 -8.03 -3.43
N ILE A 214 10.83 -7.94 -2.18
CA ILE A 214 10.58 -6.69 -1.47
C ILE A 214 11.59 -6.54 -0.34
N THR A 215 12.32 -5.44 -0.32
CA THR A 215 13.33 -5.20 0.72
C THR A 215 13.57 -3.71 0.94
N LEU A 216 14.24 -3.36 2.04
CA LEU A 216 14.73 -2.00 2.23
C LEU A 216 15.83 -1.66 1.23
N ASN A 217 15.89 -0.43 0.75
CA ASN A 217 16.89 0.05 -0.21
C ASN A 217 18.33 -0.29 0.20
N LYS A 218 18.63 -0.29 1.50
CA LYS A 218 19.97 -0.65 2.00
C LYS A 218 20.36 -2.09 1.69
N TYR A 219 19.38 -3.03 1.70
CA TYR A 219 19.62 -4.42 1.36
C TYR A 219 19.59 -4.65 -0.14
N ALA A 220 18.74 -3.94 -0.88
CA ALA A 220 18.80 -3.92 -2.34
C ALA A 220 20.17 -3.44 -2.85
N GLN A 221 20.77 -2.46 -2.17
CA GLN A 221 22.17 -2.06 -2.44
C GLN A 221 23.21 -3.11 -2.00
N ALA A 222 22.95 -3.84 -0.91
CA ALA A 222 23.85 -4.87 -0.41
C ALA A 222 23.91 -6.09 -1.34
N ILE A 223 22.81 -6.46 -2.00
CA ILE A 223 22.76 -7.51 -3.02
C ILE A 223 23.82 -7.28 -4.10
N ARG A 224 24.01 -6.03 -4.50
CA ARG A 224 25.07 -5.63 -5.44
C ARG A 224 26.48 -5.99 -5.00
N ARG A 225 26.73 -5.82 -3.69
CA ARG A 225 28.08 -5.99 -3.11
C ARG A 225 28.43 -7.43 -2.80
N MET A 226 27.55 -8.37 -3.13
CA MET A 226 27.82 -9.79 -2.94
C MET A 226 29.01 -10.23 -3.79
N PRO A 227 29.89 -11.07 -3.24
CA PRO A 227 30.98 -11.66 -3.99
C PRO A 227 30.47 -12.38 -5.24
N ASN A 228 31.10 -12.16 -6.37
CA ASN A 228 30.77 -12.78 -7.67
C ASN A 228 29.48 -12.32 -8.35
N PHE A 229 28.60 -11.53 -7.70
CA PHE A 229 27.36 -11.07 -8.33
C PHE A 229 27.62 -10.28 -9.63
N ALA A 230 28.70 -9.49 -9.67
CA ALA A 230 29.07 -8.71 -10.85
C ALA A 230 29.37 -9.56 -12.09
N GLN A 231 29.66 -10.86 -11.94
CA GLN A 231 29.93 -11.79 -13.05
C GLN A 231 28.65 -12.21 -13.76
N TYR A 232 27.51 -12.23 -13.08
CA TYR A 232 26.21 -12.61 -13.62
C TYR A 232 25.42 -11.46 -14.24
N LEU A 233 25.90 -10.21 -14.07
CA LEU A 233 25.24 -9.04 -14.62
C LEU A 233 25.52 -8.90 -16.13
N SER A 234 24.46 -8.80 -16.93
CA SER A 234 24.58 -8.39 -18.33
C SER A 234 25.08 -6.93 -18.44
N SER A 235 25.56 -6.54 -19.61
CA SER A 235 25.99 -5.15 -19.87
C SER A 235 24.87 -4.14 -19.59
N THR A 236 23.65 -4.45 -20.01
CA THR A 236 22.46 -3.61 -19.79
C THR A 236 22.13 -3.47 -18.31
N MET A 237 22.20 -4.55 -17.53
CA MET A 237 21.99 -4.52 -16.08
C MET A 237 23.06 -3.70 -15.37
N LYS A 238 24.31 -3.72 -15.84
CA LYS A 238 25.38 -2.87 -15.31
C LYS A 238 25.13 -1.39 -15.58
N ASP A 239 24.59 -1.05 -16.73
CA ASP A 239 24.28 0.33 -17.11
C ASP A 239 23.08 0.87 -16.28
N ASP A 240 22.01 0.08 -16.15
CA ASP A 240 20.87 0.42 -15.28
C ASP A 240 21.30 0.58 -13.83
N PHE A 241 22.17 -0.31 -13.40
CA PHE A 241 22.73 -0.27 -12.07
C PHE A 241 23.55 1.02 -11.82
N ASN A 242 24.45 1.39 -12.75
CA ASN A 242 25.22 2.63 -12.66
C ASN A 242 24.32 3.88 -12.69
N ARG A 243 23.18 3.80 -13.34
CA ARG A 243 22.22 4.90 -13.50
C ARG A 243 21.33 5.09 -12.25
N TYR A 244 20.89 4.01 -11.61
CA TYR A 244 19.90 4.05 -10.53
C TYR A 244 20.48 3.70 -9.15
N GLY A 245 21.64 3.09 -9.09
CA GLY A 245 22.30 2.70 -7.83
C GLY A 245 21.65 1.52 -7.08
N LEU A 246 20.57 0.93 -7.63
CA LEU A 246 19.82 -0.17 -7.07
C LEU A 246 19.75 -1.34 -8.05
N VAL A 247 19.74 -2.56 -7.54
CA VAL A 247 19.42 -3.74 -8.34
C VAL A 247 17.91 -3.78 -8.53
N LYS A 248 17.47 -3.74 -9.78
CA LYS A 248 16.03 -3.82 -10.12
C LYS A 248 15.55 -5.24 -10.36
N THR A 249 16.46 -6.14 -10.72
CA THR A 249 16.15 -7.53 -10.99
C THR A 249 17.26 -8.43 -10.44
N TYR A 250 16.87 -9.54 -9.83
CA TYR A 250 17.75 -10.62 -9.38
C TYR A 250 17.25 -11.92 -9.96
N ASP A 251 18.06 -12.60 -10.74
CA ASP A 251 17.72 -13.88 -11.42
C ASP A 251 16.37 -13.82 -12.18
N GLY A 252 16.10 -12.73 -12.88
CA GLY A 252 14.84 -12.49 -13.59
C GLY A 252 13.70 -11.95 -12.71
N ILE A 253 13.82 -11.99 -11.40
CA ILE A 253 12.80 -11.55 -10.43
C ILE A 253 12.94 -10.05 -10.15
N GLY A 254 11.84 -9.32 -10.19
CA GLY A 254 11.81 -7.90 -9.86
C GLY A 254 12.18 -7.61 -8.41
N VAL A 255 13.05 -6.63 -8.15
CA VAL A 255 13.43 -6.21 -6.80
C VAL A 255 12.85 -4.83 -6.49
N ALA A 256 11.85 -4.78 -5.62
CA ALA A 256 11.25 -3.57 -5.11
C ALA A 256 11.96 -3.09 -3.84
N GLY A 257 12.73 -2.01 -3.98
CA GLY A 257 13.42 -1.38 -2.85
C GLY A 257 12.53 -0.33 -2.18
N ILE A 258 12.27 -0.48 -0.88
CA ILE A 258 11.50 0.48 -0.10
C ILE A 258 12.42 1.42 0.65
N SER A 259 12.12 2.72 0.58
CA SER A 259 12.93 3.74 1.28
C SER A 259 12.80 3.59 2.79
N GLY A 260 13.93 3.56 3.51
CA GLY A 260 13.96 3.62 4.96
C GLY A 260 13.55 5.00 5.54
N ALA A 261 13.31 5.99 4.68
CA ALA A 261 12.74 7.28 5.09
C ALA A 261 11.23 7.20 5.31
N LYS A 262 10.54 6.28 4.61
CA LYS A 262 9.11 6.03 4.82
C LYS A 262 8.92 5.29 6.15
N LYS A 263 8.11 5.87 7.03
CA LYS A 263 7.86 5.33 8.37
C LYS A 263 6.37 5.27 8.64
N THR A 264 5.99 4.37 9.53
CA THR A 264 4.64 4.35 10.11
C THR A 264 4.44 5.57 11.02
N GLY A 265 3.20 5.87 11.38
CA GLY A 265 2.87 6.95 12.32
C GLY A 265 3.62 6.86 13.66
N ASN A 266 4.03 5.67 14.09
CA ASN A 266 4.83 5.44 15.30
C ASN A 266 6.34 5.59 15.06
N GLY A 267 6.78 6.00 13.89
CA GLY A 267 8.18 6.16 13.54
C GLY A 267 8.92 4.86 13.20
N SER A 268 8.24 3.72 13.20
CA SER A 268 8.79 2.43 12.77
C SER A 268 8.96 2.39 11.26
N LEU A 269 9.95 1.63 10.77
CA LEU A 269 10.12 1.40 9.34
C LEU A 269 8.90 0.68 8.76
N LEU A 270 8.56 0.94 7.49
CA LEU A 270 7.49 0.22 6.79
C LEU A 270 7.80 -1.27 6.63
N LEU A 271 9.07 -1.59 6.45
CA LEU A 271 9.56 -2.96 6.48
C LEU A 271 10.36 -3.17 7.76
N PRO A 272 10.16 -4.29 8.46
CA PRO A 272 11.05 -4.71 9.54
C PRO A 272 12.50 -4.72 9.05
N ASP A 273 13.40 -4.22 9.91
CA ASP A 273 14.83 -4.28 9.60
C ASP A 273 15.30 -5.74 9.50
N LYS A 274 16.35 -5.96 8.73
CA LYS A 274 16.95 -7.28 8.52
C LYS A 274 15.99 -8.32 7.91
N ARG A 275 15.07 -7.87 7.04
CA ARG A 275 14.16 -8.75 6.31
C ARG A 275 14.23 -8.49 4.81
N ILE A 276 14.20 -9.57 4.05
CA ILE A 276 13.98 -9.56 2.60
C ILE A 276 12.82 -10.52 2.36
N TYR A 277 11.79 -10.05 1.70
CA TYR A 277 10.60 -10.82 1.38
C TYR A 277 10.61 -11.22 -0.08
N GLY A 278 10.27 -12.45 -0.35
CA GLY A 278 10.02 -12.97 -1.68
C GLY A 278 8.56 -13.39 -1.79
N ILE A 279 7.92 -13.03 -2.85
CA ILE A 279 6.52 -13.33 -3.14
C ILE A 279 6.45 -13.94 -4.53
N ALA A 280 5.92 -15.16 -4.60
CA ALA A 280 5.69 -15.89 -5.84
C ALA A 280 4.19 -15.87 -6.11
N ASP A 281 3.74 -14.99 -7.01
CA ASP A 281 2.31 -14.84 -7.24
C ASP A 281 1.54 -14.31 -6.00
N LYS A 282 0.23 -14.26 -6.05
CA LYS A 282 -0.61 -13.69 -4.99
C LYS A 282 -0.70 -14.59 -3.77
N ILE A 283 -0.58 -13.99 -2.59
CA ILE A 283 -0.62 -14.73 -1.31
C ILE A 283 -2.02 -14.74 -0.66
N GLY A 284 -2.94 -13.94 -1.18
CA GLY A 284 -4.29 -13.88 -0.61
C GLY A 284 -5.16 -12.78 -1.18
N THR A 285 -6.17 -12.39 -0.41
CA THR A 285 -7.09 -11.30 -0.74
C THR A 285 -6.99 -10.17 0.27
N LEU A 286 -7.16 -8.94 -0.24
CA LEU A 286 -7.27 -7.71 0.53
C LEU A 286 -8.66 -7.13 0.26
N ASP A 287 -9.54 -7.20 1.24
CA ASP A 287 -10.88 -6.65 1.15
C ASP A 287 -10.98 -5.32 1.88
N MET A 288 -11.51 -4.31 1.20
CA MET A 288 -11.82 -3.00 1.78
C MET A 288 -13.28 -3.02 2.24
N LYS A 289 -13.57 -2.53 3.43
CA LYS A 289 -14.92 -2.56 4.02
C LYS A 289 -15.51 -1.16 4.12
N GLY A 290 -16.62 -0.95 3.41
CA GLY A 290 -17.31 0.34 3.41
C GLY A 290 -16.51 1.46 2.72
N GLU A 291 -16.79 2.68 3.11
CA GLU A 291 -16.10 3.89 2.63
C GLU A 291 -15.40 4.59 3.79
N ILE A 292 -14.36 5.33 3.48
CA ILE A 292 -13.68 6.20 4.45
C ILE A 292 -14.56 7.43 4.67
N HIS A 293 -14.77 7.80 5.93
CA HIS A 293 -15.50 9.01 6.30
C HIS A 293 -14.55 10.03 6.91
N THR A 294 -14.60 11.24 6.39
CA THR A 294 -13.81 12.35 6.92
C THR A 294 -14.72 13.38 7.58
N TYR A 295 -14.38 13.75 8.78
CA TYR A 295 -15.10 14.72 9.59
C TYR A 295 -14.22 15.92 9.88
N GLN A 296 -14.84 17.10 10.04
CA GLN A 296 -14.14 18.28 10.52
C GLN A 296 -14.83 18.90 11.72
N ASP A 297 -14.04 19.54 12.56
CA ASP A 297 -14.48 20.36 13.66
C ASP A 297 -13.71 21.69 13.68
N MET A 298 -14.45 22.80 13.74
CA MET A 298 -13.89 24.16 13.72
C MET A 298 -13.57 24.62 15.14
N ASN A 299 -12.30 24.55 15.53
CA ASN A 299 -11.87 25.01 16.83
C ASN A 299 -11.45 26.49 16.80
N ASN A 300 -12.42 27.39 16.98
CA ASN A 300 -12.19 28.84 16.95
C ASN A 300 -11.33 29.35 18.10
N GLN A 301 -11.29 28.66 19.24
CA GLN A 301 -10.45 29.07 20.37
C GLN A 301 -8.98 28.92 20.07
N ASN A 302 -8.61 27.86 19.35
CA ASN A 302 -7.24 27.55 18.97
C ASN A 302 -6.91 27.96 17.53
N GLU A 303 -7.83 28.63 16.83
CA GLU A 303 -7.71 28.99 15.41
C GLU A 303 -7.27 27.83 14.51
N LYS A 304 -7.95 26.68 14.64
CA LYS A 304 -7.63 25.45 13.90
C LYS A 304 -8.89 24.78 13.37
N VAL A 305 -8.75 24.10 12.25
CA VAL A 305 -9.70 23.09 11.77
C VAL A 305 -9.13 21.73 12.15
N HIS A 306 -9.86 20.99 12.94
CA HIS A 306 -9.53 19.61 13.28
C HIS A 306 -10.17 18.67 12.26
N ILE A 307 -9.40 17.79 11.65
CA ILE A 307 -9.82 16.89 10.59
C ILE A 307 -9.56 15.47 11.05
N MET A 308 -10.61 14.65 10.97
CA MET A 308 -10.58 13.24 11.38
C MET A 308 -11.01 12.37 10.21
N LEU A 309 -10.13 11.51 9.74
CA LEU A 309 -10.43 10.44 8.80
C LEU A 309 -10.70 9.16 9.60
N LYS A 310 -11.89 8.61 9.47
CA LYS A 310 -12.37 7.43 10.20
C LYS A 310 -12.83 6.34 9.23
N ASP A 311 -13.06 5.16 9.81
CA ASP A 311 -13.65 4.02 9.11
C ASP A 311 -12.80 3.47 7.95
N PHE A 312 -11.48 3.73 7.97
CA PHE A 312 -10.56 3.06 7.08
C PHE A 312 -10.38 1.61 7.54
N ALA A 313 -11.34 0.77 7.11
CA ALA A 313 -11.43 -0.63 7.48
C ALA A 313 -11.02 -1.53 6.31
N TYR A 314 -10.11 -2.47 6.57
CA TYR A 314 -9.66 -3.46 5.61
C TYR A 314 -9.36 -4.79 6.28
N GLY A 315 -9.49 -5.87 5.51
CA GLY A 315 -9.26 -7.22 5.96
C GLY A 315 -8.33 -7.99 5.03
N PHE A 316 -7.45 -8.78 5.61
CA PHE A 316 -6.57 -9.67 4.86
C PHE A 316 -6.95 -11.12 5.08
N MET A 317 -6.99 -11.89 4.00
CA MET A 317 -7.07 -13.34 4.02
C MET A 317 -5.84 -13.92 3.33
N LEU A 318 -5.02 -14.67 4.04
CA LEU A 318 -3.88 -15.39 3.48
C LEU A 318 -4.32 -16.79 3.07
N THR A 319 -4.55 -17.00 1.78
CA THR A 319 -4.99 -18.29 1.21
C THR A 319 -3.82 -19.11 0.71
N HIS A 320 -2.78 -18.45 0.19
CA HIS A 320 -1.60 -19.07 -0.41
C HIS A 320 -0.32 -18.59 0.25
N ILE A 321 -0.21 -18.81 1.56
CA ILE A 321 0.98 -18.39 2.30
C ILE A 321 2.26 -19.11 1.84
N GLU A 322 2.13 -20.25 1.19
CA GLU A 322 3.21 -20.97 0.53
C GLU A 322 3.91 -20.16 -0.56
N ASN A 323 3.24 -19.16 -1.14
CA ASN A 323 3.83 -18.26 -2.13
C ASN A 323 4.69 -17.15 -1.51
N PHE A 324 4.78 -17.09 -0.19
CA PHE A 324 5.56 -16.10 0.53
C PHE A 324 6.77 -16.74 1.21
N ALA A 325 7.95 -16.18 0.98
CA ALA A 325 9.17 -16.57 1.66
C ALA A 325 9.89 -15.35 2.25
N LYS A 326 10.71 -15.58 3.26
CA LYS A 326 11.50 -14.50 3.86
C LYS A 326 12.94 -14.93 4.15
N VAL A 327 13.86 -14.01 3.86
CA VAL A 327 15.23 -14.06 4.34
C VAL A 327 15.37 -13.23 5.59
N THR A 328 15.87 -13.82 6.65
CA THR A 328 16.11 -13.18 7.95
C THR A 328 17.61 -13.04 8.18
N LEU A 329 18.08 -11.80 8.32
CA LEU A 329 19.47 -11.50 8.68
C LEU A 329 19.59 -11.42 10.21
N ARG A 330 20.58 -12.05 10.79
CA ARG A 330 20.76 -12.12 12.26
C ARG A 330 21.91 -11.26 12.76
#